data_eb2f954ae8a8e7a6352dc40d7d1555f4
#
_entry.id   eb2f954ae8a8e7a6352dc40d7d1555f4
#
_cell.length_a   1.000
_cell.length_b   1.000
_cell.length_c   1.000
_cell.angle_alpha   90.00
_cell.angle_beta   90.00
_cell.angle_gamma   90.00
#
_symmetry.space_group_name_H-M   'P 1'
#
loop_
_entity.id
_entity.type
_entity.pdbx_description
1 polymer ?
#
loop_
_entity_poly.entity_id
_entity_poly.type
_entity_poly.pdbx_seq_one_letter_code
_entity_poly.pdbx_strand_id
1 'polypeptide(L)'
;MPRLKRYGGKVSSEWMFPKLWQIAEEDPALYAETDRYMEAGDWVILRLTGVETRNSCMAGYKAIWHKKDGYPSKEFLKACHPLLENVVEEKLGPVTSIGSKAGELTKEMAGKMGLKPGIAVATANVDAHVSLPPAGLTQKGSMLMIMGTSTC
;
A
#
# COMPACT_ATOMS: atom_id res chain seq x y z
N MET A 1 11.80 -19.25 0.90
CA MET A 1 10.45 -18.81 1.34
C MET A 1 9.50 -18.76 0.16
N PRO A 2 8.33 -19.42 0.19
CA PRO A 2 7.41 -19.43 -0.97
C PRO A 2 6.93 -18.07 -1.39
N ARG A 3 6.70 -17.14 -0.44
CA ARG A 3 6.25 -15.77 -0.72
C ARG A 3 7.23 -14.96 -1.56
N LEU A 4 8.54 -15.05 -1.29
CA LEU A 4 9.56 -14.30 -2.02
C LEU A 4 9.72 -14.74 -3.47
N LYS A 5 9.33 -15.96 -3.82
CA LYS A 5 9.35 -16.44 -5.22
C LYS A 5 8.48 -15.55 -6.13
N ARG A 6 7.41 -14.94 -5.61
CA ARG A 6 6.54 -14.00 -6.36
C ARG A 6 7.24 -12.70 -6.72
N TYR A 7 8.33 -12.38 -6.06
CA TYR A 7 9.12 -11.15 -6.22
C TYR A 7 10.53 -11.44 -6.76
N GLY A 8 10.71 -12.54 -7.47
CA GLY A 8 12.03 -12.93 -7.98
C GLY A 8 13.05 -13.30 -6.90
N GLY A 9 12.60 -13.63 -5.69
CA GLY A 9 13.46 -14.03 -4.57
C GLY A 9 14.11 -12.87 -3.81
N LYS A 10 13.80 -11.62 -4.14
CA LYS A 10 14.40 -10.43 -3.53
C LYS A 10 13.33 -9.50 -2.97
N VAL A 11 13.73 -8.69 -1.99
CA VAL A 11 12.95 -7.59 -1.42
C VAL A 11 13.78 -6.33 -1.58
N SER A 12 13.17 -5.25 -2.06
CA SER A 12 13.83 -3.94 -2.16
C SER A 12 13.87 -3.28 -0.78
N SER A 13 14.96 -2.58 -0.49
CA SER A 13 15.09 -1.71 0.69
C SER A 13 14.05 -0.58 0.73
N GLU A 14 13.47 -0.25 -0.45
CA GLU A 14 12.46 0.81 -0.59
C GLU A 14 11.03 0.32 -0.28
N TRP A 15 10.85 -0.94 0.05
CA TRP A 15 9.54 -1.48 0.37
C TRP A 15 9.16 -1.23 1.83
N MET A 16 7.87 -1.37 2.14
CA MET A 16 7.30 -0.99 3.43
C MET A 16 8.02 -1.66 4.61
N PHE A 17 8.10 -2.99 4.67
CA PHE A 17 8.70 -3.67 5.83
C PHE A 17 10.19 -3.37 6.03
N PRO A 18 11.05 -3.32 4.99
CA PRO A 18 12.42 -2.84 5.16
C PRO A 18 12.51 -1.41 5.70
N LYS A 19 11.63 -0.49 5.25
CA LYS A 19 11.58 0.88 5.78
C LYS A 19 11.10 0.93 7.24
N LEU A 20 10.10 0.13 7.59
CA LEU A 20 9.66 0.02 8.99
C LEU A 20 10.74 -0.58 9.88
N TRP A 21 11.47 -1.56 9.38
CA TRP A 21 12.62 -2.12 10.08
C TRP A 21 13.70 -1.06 10.29
N GLN A 22 14.04 -0.31 9.25
CA GLN A 22 14.99 0.80 9.37
C GLN A 22 14.58 1.79 10.47
N ILE A 23 13.32 2.24 10.49
CA ILE A 23 12.82 3.16 11.53
C ILE A 23 12.90 2.51 12.91
N ALA A 24 12.49 1.24 13.03
CA ALA A 24 12.54 0.52 14.31
C ALA A 24 13.96 0.37 14.87
N GLU A 25 14.96 0.25 13.99
CA GLU A 25 16.39 0.14 14.36
C GLU A 25 17.02 1.49 14.66
N GLU A 26 16.78 2.50 13.81
CA GLU A 26 17.42 3.82 13.90
C GLU A 26 16.73 4.74 14.92
N ASP A 27 15.40 4.65 15.05
CA ASP A 27 14.60 5.46 15.97
C ASP A 27 13.42 4.67 16.54
N PRO A 28 13.69 3.78 17.52
CA PRO A 28 12.64 2.98 18.14
C PRO A 28 11.60 3.81 18.91
N ALA A 29 11.92 5.02 19.34
CA ALA A 29 10.99 5.93 19.99
C ALA A 29 9.96 6.44 18.97
N LEU A 30 10.41 6.92 17.81
CA LEU A 30 9.55 7.32 16.71
C LEU A 30 8.67 6.14 16.24
N TYR A 31 9.26 4.94 16.14
CA TYR A 31 8.48 3.75 15.79
C TYR A 31 7.35 3.51 16.81
N ALA A 32 7.63 3.60 18.10
CA ALA A 32 6.66 3.38 19.17
C ALA A 32 5.55 4.44 19.18
N GLU A 33 5.88 5.71 18.98
CA GLU A 33 4.93 6.83 18.96
C GLU A 33 4.06 6.87 17.70
N THR A 34 4.49 6.22 16.62
CA THR A 34 3.73 6.22 15.36
C THR A 34 2.52 5.32 15.46
N ASP A 35 1.32 5.86 15.29
CA ASP A 35 0.06 5.09 15.28
C ASP A 35 -0.14 4.31 13.99
N ARG A 36 0.17 4.92 12.84
CA ARG A 36 -0.11 4.33 11.52
C ARG A 36 1.01 4.58 10.53
N TYR A 37 1.38 3.54 9.80
CA TYR A 37 2.20 3.62 8.60
C TYR A 37 1.32 3.44 7.36
N MET A 38 1.47 4.29 6.37
CA MET A 38 0.69 4.20 5.14
C MET A 38 1.49 4.68 3.92
N GLU A 39 1.12 4.19 2.76
CA GLU A 39 1.65 4.67 1.50
C GLU A 39 1.06 6.05 1.16
N ALA A 40 1.81 6.86 0.43
CA ALA A 40 1.40 8.24 0.12
C ALA A 40 0.03 8.31 -0.58
N GLY A 41 -0.28 7.37 -1.48
CA GLY A 41 -1.58 7.31 -2.14
C GLY A 41 -2.72 7.04 -1.16
N ASP A 42 -2.54 6.15 -0.20
CA ASP A 42 -3.52 5.85 0.84
C ASP A 42 -3.70 7.03 1.79
N TRP A 43 -2.63 7.77 2.09
CA TRP A 43 -2.69 9.01 2.86
C TRP A 43 -3.50 10.10 2.13
N VAL A 44 -3.33 10.25 0.81
CA VAL A 44 -4.14 11.18 0.01
C VAL A 44 -5.62 10.81 0.10
N ILE A 45 -5.97 9.52 -0.03
CA ILE A 45 -7.36 9.07 0.11
C ILE A 45 -7.90 9.37 1.51
N LEU A 46 -7.14 9.12 2.56
CA LEU A 46 -7.51 9.48 3.94
C LEU A 46 -7.78 10.98 4.06
N ARG A 47 -6.93 11.83 3.50
CA ARG A 47 -7.13 13.30 3.52
C ARG A 47 -8.37 13.75 2.75
N LEU A 48 -8.70 13.10 1.64
CA LEU A 48 -9.87 13.43 0.83
C LEU A 48 -11.20 12.99 1.47
N THR A 49 -11.18 11.83 2.14
CA THR A 49 -12.42 11.16 2.58
C THR A 49 -12.58 11.06 4.09
N GLY A 50 -11.51 11.18 4.86
CA GLY A 50 -11.49 10.86 6.28
C GLY A 50 -11.52 9.35 6.57
N VAL A 51 -11.47 8.50 5.53
CA VAL A 51 -11.52 7.02 5.67
C VAL A 51 -10.14 6.43 5.41
N GLU A 52 -9.64 5.66 6.37
CA GLU A 52 -8.40 4.93 6.23
C GLU A 52 -8.60 3.69 5.34
N THR A 53 -7.81 3.59 4.28
CA THR A 53 -7.76 2.42 3.40
C THR A 53 -6.31 2.07 3.09
N ARG A 54 -6.07 0.81 2.74
CA ARG A 54 -4.82 0.35 2.15
C ARG A 54 -5.14 -0.25 0.80
N ASN A 55 -4.66 0.32 -0.28
CA ASN A 55 -4.94 -0.27 -1.59
C ASN A 55 -4.20 -1.61 -1.77
N SER A 56 -4.92 -2.59 -2.30
CA SER A 56 -4.40 -3.94 -2.48
C SER A 56 -3.21 -4.02 -3.46
N CYS A 57 -3.09 -3.07 -4.37
CA CYS A 57 -1.98 -2.98 -5.30
C CYS A 57 -0.66 -2.66 -4.58
N MET A 58 -0.62 -1.58 -3.79
CA MET A 58 0.57 -1.22 -2.99
C MET A 58 0.89 -2.28 -1.93
N ALA A 59 -0.14 -2.76 -1.23
CA ALA A 59 0.03 -3.81 -0.23
C ALA A 59 0.67 -5.07 -0.85
N GLY A 60 0.22 -5.47 -2.05
CA GLY A 60 0.81 -6.58 -2.79
C GLY A 60 2.21 -6.27 -3.29
N TYR A 61 2.44 -5.09 -3.81
CA TYR A 61 3.71 -4.71 -4.42
C TYR A 61 4.81 -4.44 -3.38
N LYS A 62 4.51 -3.66 -2.33
CA LYS A 62 5.53 -3.18 -1.37
C LYS A 62 5.48 -3.83 0.01
N ALA A 63 4.35 -4.43 0.41
CA ALA A 63 4.17 -4.99 1.74
C ALA A 63 3.98 -6.52 1.76
N ILE A 64 4.37 -7.20 0.69
CA ILE A 64 4.35 -8.67 0.58
C ILE A 64 2.95 -9.25 0.90
N TRP A 65 1.91 -8.45 0.76
CA TRP A 65 0.54 -8.89 0.96
C TRP A 65 0.04 -9.74 -0.22
N HIS A 66 -0.79 -10.71 0.07
CA HIS A 66 -1.43 -11.52 -0.97
C HIS A 66 -2.88 -11.78 -0.61
N LYS A 67 -3.78 -11.68 -1.60
CA LYS A 67 -5.24 -11.78 -1.39
C LYS A 67 -5.71 -13.09 -0.72
N LYS A 68 -4.97 -14.19 -0.83
CA LYS A 68 -5.28 -15.47 -0.18
C LYS A 68 -4.58 -15.65 1.15
N ASP A 69 -3.36 -15.15 1.27
CA ASP A 69 -2.46 -15.47 2.39
C ASP A 69 -2.27 -14.28 3.36
N GLY A 70 -2.84 -13.10 3.03
CA GLY A 70 -2.67 -11.88 3.81
C GLY A 70 -1.23 -11.35 3.81
N TYR A 71 -0.87 -10.61 4.84
CA TYR A 71 0.47 -10.14 5.13
C TYR A 71 1.41 -11.30 5.57
N PRO A 72 2.72 -11.08 5.65
CA PRO A 72 3.64 -12.02 6.31
C PRO A 72 3.19 -12.35 7.75
N SER A 73 3.54 -13.55 8.22
CA SER A 73 3.18 -13.94 9.58
C SER A 73 3.95 -13.16 10.65
N LYS A 74 3.40 -13.10 11.87
CA LYS A 74 4.04 -12.48 13.04
C LYS A 74 5.43 -13.06 13.31
N GLU A 75 5.55 -14.38 13.24
CA GLU A 75 6.82 -15.09 13.46
C GLU A 75 7.88 -14.66 12.44
N PHE A 76 7.46 -14.48 11.18
CA PHE A 76 8.37 -13.99 10.15
C PHE A 76 8.80 -12.54 10.42
N LEU A 77 7.86 -11.66 10.74
CA LEU A 77 8.13 -10.25 11.01
C LEU A 77 8.99 -10.09 12.27
N LYS A 78 8.68 -10.86 13.33
CA LYS A 78 9.49 -10.93 14.55
C LYS A 78 10.93 -11.40 14.30
N ALA A 79 11.10 -12.38 13.40
CA ALA A 79 12.43 -12.87 13.04
C ALA A 79 13.25 -11.84 12.23
N CYS A 80 12.58 -10.89 11.55
CA CYS A 80 13.24 -9.75 10.93
C CYS A 80 13.68 -8.74 12.01
N HIS A 81 12.74 -8.30 12.85
CA HIS A 81 13.02 -7.39 13.97
C HIS A 81 11.93 -7.55 15.05
N PRO A 82 12.27 -7.61 16.35
CA PRO A 82 11.30 -7.86 17.42
C PRO A 82 10.11 -6.87 17.44
N LEU A 83 10.34 -5.58 17.19
CA LEU A 83 9.28 -4.57 17.16
C LEU A 83 8.30 -4.74 15.99
N LEU A 84 8.64 -5.52 14.96
CA LEU A 84 7.75 -5.76 13.84
C LEU A 84 6.74 -6.90 14.09
N GLU A 85 6.80 -7.61 15.20
CA GLU A 85 5.94 -8.76 15.50
C GLU A 85 4.46 -8.47 15.26
N ASN A 86 3.95 -7.38 15.79
CA ASN A 86 2.53 -7.01 15.73
C ASN A 86 2.23 -5.83 14.78
N VAL A 87 3.19 -5.42 13.96
CA VAL A 87 3.07 -4.21 13.12
C VAL A 87 1.84 -4.22 12.22
N VAL A 88 1.43 -5.39 11.75
CA VAL A 88 0.26 -5.53 10.86
C VAL A 88 -1.03 -5.15 11.58
N GLU A 89 -1.24 -5.65 12.78
CA GLU A 89 -2.45 -5.42 13.56
C GLU A 89 -2.48 -4.05 14.21
N GLU A 90 -1.32 -3.58 14.67
CA GLU A 90 -1.22 -2.35 15.45
C GLU A 90 -1.09 -1.10 14.57
N LYS A 91 -0.34 -1.19 13.46
CA LYS A 91 0.10 -0.02 12.71
C LYS A 91 -0.30 -0.01 11.22
N LEU A 92 -0.87 -1.12 10.71
CA LEU A 92 -1.40 -1.19 9.35
C LEU A 92 -2.93 -1.33 9.41
N GLY A 93 -3.63 -0.64 8.52
CA GLY A 93 -5.08 -0.73 8.39
C GLY A 93 -5.52 -1.85 7.44
N PRO A 94 -6.84 -2.01 7.25
CA PRO A 94 -7.40 -3.03 6.38
C PRO A 94 -7.04 -2.81 4.91
N VAL A 95 -6.78 -3.90 4.19
CA VAL A 95 -6.52 -3.84 2.75
C VAL A 95 -7.83 -3.84 1.98
N THR A 96 -7.99 -2.84 1.11
CA THR A 96 -9.17 -2.62 0.28
C THR A 96 -8.82 -2.87 -1.19
N SER A 97 -9.72 -3.54 -1.92
CA SER A 97 -9.50 -3.82 -3.34
C SER A 97 -9.41 -2.53 -4.16
N ILE A 98 -8.51 -2.52 -5.15
CA ILE A 98 -8.46 -1.44 -6.14
C ILE A 98 -9.79 -1.34 -6.88
N GLY A 99 -10.18 -0.12 -7.28
CA GLY A 99 -11.46 0.14 -7.95
C GLY A 99 -12.67 0.16 -7.01
N SER A 100 -12.51 -0.16 -5.73
CA SER A 100 -13.57 0.01 -4.73
C SER A 100 -13.71 1.47 -4.31
N LYS A 101 -14.91 1.86 -3.89
CA LYS A 101 -15.15 3.13 -3.22
C LYS A 101 -14.43 3.12 -1.87
N ALA A 102 -13.49 4.05 -1.67
CA ALA A 102 -12.83 4.27 -0.37
C ALA A 102 -13.71 5.09 0.58
N GLY A 103 -14.39 6.09 0.05
CA GLY A 103 -15.25 6.99 0.81
C GLY A 103 -15.88 8.04 -0.08
N GLU A 104 -16.27 9.14 0.54
CA GLU A 104 -16.83 10.31 -0.15
C GLU A 104 -15.98 11.54 0.15
N LEU A 105 -15.89 12.44 -0.82
CA LEU A 105 -15.18 13.69 -0.68
C LEU A 105 -15.79 14.53 0.45
N THR A 106 -14.98 14.88 1.45
CA THR A 106 -15.42 15.68 2.60
C THR A 106 -15.81 17.12 2.17
N LYS A 107 -16.64 17.79 2.97
CA LYS A 107 -17.01 19.19 2.72
C LYS A 107 -15.78 20.10 2.67
N GLU A 108 -14.81 19.88 3.57
CA GLU A 108 -13.57 20.65 3.64
C GLU A 108 -12.77 20.53 2.33
N MET A 109 -12.51 19.31 1.89
CA MET A 109 -11.72 19.09 0.68
C MET A 109 -12.45 19.49 -0.58
N ALA A 110 -13.76 19.27 -0.63
CA ALA A 110 -14.61 19.74 -1.72
C ALA A 110 -14.52 21.27 -1.88
N GLY A 111 -14.59 22.01 -0.77
CA GLY A 111 -14.42 23.46 -0.78
C GLY A 111 -13.05 23.93 -1.29
N LYS A 112 -11.96 23.26 -0.84
CA LYS A 112 -10.60 23.56 -1.32
C LYS A 112 -10.39 23.27 -2.81
N MET A 113 -11.11 22.29 -3.36
CA MET A 113 -10.97 21.83 -4.74
C MET A 113 -12.00 22.45 -5.70
N GLY A 114 -12.95 23.22 -5.21
CA GLY A 114 -14.05 23.75 -6.02
C GLY A 114 -15.04 22.69 -6.49
N LEU A 115 -15.16 21.58 -5.75
CA LEU A 115 -16.00 20.43 -6.08
C LEU A 115 -17.21 20.33 -5.15
N LYS A 116 -18.15 19.43 -5.47
CA LYS A 116 -19.26 19.12 -4.58
C LYS A 116 -18.85 18.10 -3.52
N PRO A 117 -19.26 18.26 -2.25
CA PRO A 117 -19.07 17.21 -1.24
C PRO A 117 -19.88 15.96 -1.59
N GLY A 118 -19.46 14.81 -1.08
CA GLY A 118 -20.15 13.54 -1.30
C GLY A 118 -19.81 12.83 -2.63
N ILE A 119 -18.90 13.39 -3.44
CA ILE A 119 -18.39 12.70 -4.63
C ILE A 119 -17.66 11.44 -4.18
N ALA A 120 -17.96 10.28 -4.83
CA ALA A 120 -17.29 9.04 -4.55
C ALA A 120 -15.80 9.11 -4.90
N VAL A 121 -14.96 8.68 -3.96
CA VAL A 121 -13.50 8.59 -4.11
C VAL A 121 -13.11 7.12 -4.13
N ALA A 122 -12.42 6.68 -5.16
CA ALA A 122 -11.91 5.31 -5.25
C ALA A 122 -10.64 5.13 -4.42
N THR A 123 -10.33 3.88 -4.09
CA THR A 123 -9.03 3.52 -3.49
C THR A 123 -7.89 3.90 -4.43
N ALA A 124 -6.75 4.29 -3.85
CA ALA A 124 -5.54 4.59 -4.61
C ALA A 124 -5.03 3.39 -5.42
N ASN A 125 -4.19 3.65 -6.40
CA ASN A 125 -3.49 2.63 -7.16
C ASN A 125 -2.07 3.10 -7.49
N VAL A 126 -1.21 2.18 -7.91
CA VAL A 126 0.11 2.49 -8.47
C VAL A 126 -0.06 2.97 -9.92
N ASP A 127 0.56 4.10 -10.25
CA ASP A 127 0.49 4.72 -11.59
C ASP A 127 0.83 3.75 -12.72
N ALA A 128 1.94 3.02 -12.59
CA ALA A 128 2.35 2.00 -13.55
C ALA A 128 1.29 0.89 -13.69
N HIS A 129 0.72 0.42 -12.59
CA HIS A 129 -0.25 -0.69 -12.62
C HIS A 129 -1.62 -0.27 -13.14
N VAL A 130 -2.03 0.98 -12.94
CA VAL A 130 -3.31 1.49 -13.46
C VAL A 130 -3.30 1.65 -14.98
N SER A 131 -2.13 1.63 -15.61
CA SER A 131 -1.97 1.72 -17.06
C SER A 131 -2.35 0.43 -17.82
N LEU A 132 -2.49 -0.71 -17.14
CA LEU A 132 -2.84 -2.00 -17.75
C LEU A 132 -4.20 -1.98 -18.49
N PRO A 133 -5.32 -1.56 -17.85
CA PRO A 133 -6.61 -1.51 -18.52
C PRO A 133 -6.66 -0.54 -19.72
N PRO A 134 -6.15 0.71 -19.63
CA PRO A 134 -6.13 1.61 -20.79
C PRO A 134 -5.29 1.10 -21.95
N ALA A 135 -4.23 0.31 -21.68
CA ALA A 135 -3.43 -0.34 -22.72
C ALA A 135 -4.14 -1.56 -23.37
N GLY A 136 -5.36 -1.88 -22.97
CA GLY A 136 -6.11 -3.02 -23.49
C GLY A 136 -5.59 -4.39 -23.08
N LEU A 137 -4.72 -4.46 -22.08
CA LEU A 137 -4.09 -5.70 -21.64
C LEU A 137 -4.96 -6.44 -20.62
N THR A 138 -6.00 -7.08 -21.13
CA THR A 138 -6.96 -7.85 -20.32
C THR A 138 -6.83 -9.36 -20.48
N GLN A 139 -5.95 -9.83 -21.37
CA GLN A 139 -5.80 -11.24 -21.69
C GLN A 139 -4.48 -11.83 -21.22
N LYS A 140 -4.49 -13.13 -20.92
CA LYS A 140 -3.29 -13.90 -20.59
C LYS A 140 -2.31 -13.91 -21.76
N GLY A 141 -1.00 -13.88 -21.47
CA GLY A 141 0.06 -13.93 -22.46
C GLY A 141 0.48 -12.58 -23.02
N SER A 142 -0.16 -11.49 -22.60
CA SER A 142 0.26 -10.13 -22.91
C SER A 142 1.08 -9.55 -21.77
N MET A 143 2.06 -8.70 -22.11
CA MET A 143 2.91 -8.00 -21.15
C MET A 143 2.97 -6.52 -21.48
N LEU A 144 2.83 -5.67 -20.48
CA LEU A 144 3.10 -4.23 -20.57
C LEU A 144 4.42 -3.95 -19.87
N MET A 145 5.31 -3.26 -20.56
CA MET A 145 6.55 -2.75 -20.01
C MET A 145 6.46 -1.23 -19.94
N ILE A 146 6.44 -0.69 -18.73
CA ILE A 146 6.41 0.74 -18.48
C ILE A 146 7.84 1.19 -18.20
N MET A 147 8.39 1.96 -19.12
CA MET A 147 9.77 2.43 -19.07
C MET A 147 9.80 3.91 -18.69
N GLY A 148 10.33 4.20 -17.52
CA GLY A 148 10.59 5.53 -17.00
C GLY A 148 11.99 5.58 -16.38
N THR A 149 12.15 6.30 -15.29
CA THR A 149 13.39 6.29 -14.48
C THR A 149 13.70 4.87 -13.98
N SER A 150 12.67 4.10 -13.66
CA SER A 150 12.73 2.66 -13.45
C SER A 150 11.76 1.96 -14.41
N THR A 151 11.96 0.67 -14.62
CA THR A 151 11.10 -0.16 -15.48
C THR A 151 10.21 -1.05 -14.62
N CYS A 152 8.91 -1.05 -14.91
CA CYS A 152 7.88 -1.91 -14.29
C CYS A 152 7.27 -2.85 -15.33
#